data_85d7ad3ed6468c6d681167e6b13d2d7a
#
_entry.id   85d7ad3ed6468c6d681167e6b13d2d7a
#
_cell.length_a   1.000
_cell.length_b   1.000
_cell.length_c   1.000
_cell.angle_alpha   90.00
_cell.angle_beta   90.00
_cell.angle_gamma   90.00
#
_symmetry.space_group_name_H-M   'P 1'
#
loop_
_entity.id
_entity.type
_entity.pdbx_description
1 polymer ?
#
loop_
_entity_poly.entity_id
_entity_poly.type
_entity_poly.pdbx_seq_one_letter_code
_entity_poly.pdbx_strand_id
1 'polypeptide(L)'
;SMEYMKNGKFISVSAEAEKKASILLKASADTQWKYFQNWSIAKLEAGKYITRKLEAENFRDQVMKLPLEVGNYRILTSNRLPNGNIFAAEYYFEVQIGEMKRVELAFRNANLEDMLENISIPEFTLRKEDGSTVKASELTADGKHILAFLEEEKEPTEHILNEMMEQEEAFFRYAKRIIFVVKSKKALETPTLSRALGKLGNIQILYDDFSELINTLGRRMYVDPDKLPLIIVTNGSLNGIYATSGYNVGTGDMLLRLL
;
A
#
# COMPACT_ATOMS: atom_id res chain seq x y z
N SER A 1 -9.17 -33.76 -11.33
CA SER A 1 -10.62 -33.70 -11.11
C SER A 1 -10.98 -34.80 -10.13
N MET A 2 -11.67 -34.45 -9.07
CA MET A 2 -12.31 -35.44 -8.20
C MET A 2 -13.65 -35.86 -8.82
N GLU A 3 -13.89 -37.17 -8.96
CA GLU A 3 -15.17 -37.68 -9.35
C GLU A 3 -15.88 -38.26 -8.12
N TYR A 4 -17.15 -37.95 -7.97
CA TYR A 4 -17.98 -38.53 -6.92
C TYR A 4 -19.33 -38.98 -7.50
N MET A 5 -19.92 -39.99 -6.89
CA MET A 5 -21.20 -40.49 -7.29
C MET A 5 -22.34 -39.76 -6.61
N LYS A 6 -23.22 -39.13 -7.39
CA LYS A 6 -24.48 -38.56 -6.93
C LYS A 6 -25.63 -39.11 -7.74
N ASN A 7 -26.60 -39.72 -7.07
CA ASN A 7 -27.75 -40.33 -7.71
C ASN A 7 -27.40 -41.36 -8.80
N GLY A 8 -26.35 -42.19 -8.58
CA GLY A 8 -25.93 -43.22 -9.54
C GLY A 8 -25.20 -42.71 -10.78
N LYS A 9 -24.85 -41.41 -10.84
CA LYS A 9 -24.06 -40.82 -11.92
C LYS A 9 -22.76 -40.28 -11.39
N PHE A 10 -21.67 -40.49 -12.10
CA PHE A 10 -20.40 -39.84 -11.84
C PHE A 10 -20.49 -38.37 -12.24
N ILE A 11 -20.15 -37.47 -11.30
CA ILE A 11 -20.08 -36.05 -11.54
C ILE A 11 -18.62 -35.67 -11.40
N SER A 12 -18.04 -35.13 -12.47
CA SER A 12 -16.72 -34.52 -12.45
C SER A 12 -16.86 -33.09 -11.95
N VAL A 13 -16.23 -32.79 -10.83
CA VAL A 13 -16.12 -31.42 -10.35
C VAL A 13 -14.85 -30.82 -10.93
N SER A 14 -14.97 -29.70 -11.61
CA SER A 14 -13.78 -29.00 -12.13
C SER A 14 -12.86 -28.56 -10.97
N ALA A 15 -11.56 -28.70 -11.15
CA ALA A 15 -10.57 -28.28 -10.16
C ALA A 15 -10.72 -26.79 -9.74
N GLU A 16 -11.37 -26.00 -10.58
CA GLU A 16 -11.69 -24.59 -10.27
C GLU A 16 -12.85 -24.45 -9.30
N ALA A 17 -13.87 -25.33 -9.35
CA ALA A 17 -14.98 -25.29 -8.41
C ALA A 17 -14.56 -25.72 -7.00
N GLU A 18 -13.58 -26.61 -6.90
CA GLU A 18 -13.05 -27.11 -5.62
C GLU A 18 -12.19 -26.07 -4.88
N LYS A 19 -11.69 -25.06 -5.58
CA LYS A 19 -10.84 -24.01 -5.00
C LYS A 19 -11.61 -22.78 -4.51
N LYS A 20 -12.94 -22.78 -4.59
CA LYS A 20 -13.75 -21.64 -4.21
C LYS A 20 -14.15 -21.69 -2.74
N ALA A 21 -14.00 -20.55 -2.09
CA ALA A 21 -14.51 -20.26 -0.77
C ALA A 21 -15.19 -18.90 -0.77
N SER A 22 -15.73 -18.47 0.32
CA SER A 22 -16.27 -17.12 0.48
C SER A 22 -16.08 -16.62 1.91
N ILE A 23 -16.06 -15.30 2.05
CA ILE A 23 -16.15 -14.67 3.36
C ILE A 23 -17.36 -13.75 3.44
N LEU A 24 -17.91 -13.63 4.65
CA LEU A 24 -18.86 -12.62 5.03
C LEU A 24 -18.12 -11.61 5.89
N LEU A 25 -17.93 -10.43 5.35
CA LEU A 25 -17.11 -9.38 5.95
C LEU A 25 -18.00 -8.29 6.51
N LYS A 26 -17.79 -7.93 7.77
CA LYS A 26 -18.48 -6.81 8.42
C LYS A 26 -17.59 -6.07 9.42
N ALA A 27 -17.97 -4.86 9.78
CA ALA A 27 -17.40 -4.18 10.93
C ALA A 27 -17.92 -4.82 12.24
N SER A 28 -17.09 -4.87 13.29
CA SER A 28 -17.46 -5.42 14.59
C SER A 28 -18.55 -4.59 15.30
N ALA A 29 -18.68 -3.30 14.94
CA ALA A 29 -19.76 -2.43 15.39
C ALA A 29 -20.44 -1.79 14.17
N ASP A 30 -21.77 -1.79 14.14
CA ASP A 30 -22.57 -1.26 13.02
C ASP A 30 -22.28 0.21 12.73
N THR A 31 -21.97 1.00 13.76
CA THR A 31 -21.57 2.41 13.62
C THR A 31 -20.26 2.61 12.86
N GLN A 32 -19.45 1.57 12.73
CA GLN A 32 -18.16 1.61 12.04
C GLN A 32 -18.25 1.24 10.56
N TRP A 33 -19.41 0.81 10.09
CA TRP A 33 -19.61 0.44 8.69
C TRP A 33 -19.25 1.54 7.69
N LYS A 34 -19.48 2.79 8.05
CA LYS A 34 -19.14 3.95 7.22
C LYS A 34 -17.66 4.06 6.88
N TYR A 35 -16.79 3.42 7.67
CA TYR A 35 -15.34 3.39 7.43
C TYR A 35 -14.89 2.26 6.49
N PHE A 36 -15.84 1.46 6.01
CA PHE A 36 -15.59 0.36 5.08
C PHE A 36 -15.43 0.80 3.61
N GLN A 37 -15.31 2.09 3.34
CA GLN A 37 -15.22 2.62 1.97
C GLN A 37 -13.85 2.41 1.34
N ASN A 38 -12.79 2.36 2.16
CA ASN A 38 -11.41 2.21 1.72
C ASN A 38 -10.82 0.93 2.29
N TRP A 39 -10.93 -0.14 1.56
CA TRP A 39 -10.40 -1.43 1.96
C TRP A 39 -9.69 -2.13 0.81
N SER A 40 -8.73 -2.98 1.16
CA SER A 40 -8.06 -3.89 0.25
C SER A 40 -7.97 -5.29 0.82
N ILE A 41 -7.90 -6.26 -0.07
CA ILE A 41 -7.65 -7.64 0.27
C ILE A 41 -6.46 -8.15 -0.53
N ALA A 42 -5.56 -8.84 0.13
CA ALA A 42 -4.38 -9.42 -0.49
C ALA A 42 -4.26 -10.90 -0.15
N LYS A 43 -3.87 -11.70 -1.14
CA LYS A 43 -3.61 -13.13 -0.97
C LYS A 43 -2.11 -13.36 -0.77
N LEU A 44 -1.77 -14.24 0.16
CA LEU A 44 -0.39 -14.67 0.37
C LEU A 44 0.03 -15.65 -0.75
N GLU A 45 1.02 -15.26 -1.54
CA GLU A 45 1.59 -16.06 -2.61
C GLU A 45 3.12 -15.97 -2.56
N ALA A 46 3.78 -17.13 -2.51
CA ALA A 46 5.25 -17.20 -2.42
C ALA A 46 5.84 -16.30 -1.31
N GLY A 47 5.20 -16.26 -0.14
CA GLY A 47 5.65 -15.48 1.00
C GLY A 47 5.30 -13.97 0.95
N LYS A 48 4.52 -13.53 -0.05
CA LYS A 48 4.15 -12.12 -0.24
C LYS A 48 2.64 -11.97 -0.34
N TYR A 49 2.12 -10.86 0.22
CA TYR A 49 0.72 -10.48 0.06
C TYR A 49 0.54 -9.69 -1.24
N ILE A 50 -0.23 -10.28 -2.16
CA ILE A 50 -0.52 -9.70 -3.46
C ILE A 50 -1.98 -9.27 -3.47
N THR A 51 -2.22 -7.98 -3.69
CA THR A 51 -3.57 -7.40 -3.70
C THR A 51 -4.41 -8.00 -4.80
N ARG A 52 -5.68 -8.29 -4.46
CA ARG A 52 -6.71 -8.79 -5.36
C ARG A 52 -7.76 -7.72 -5.59
N LYS A 53 -8.14 -7.55 -6.84
CA LYS A 53 -9.35 -6.79 -7.20
C LYS A 53 -10.53 -7.75 -7.18
N LEU A 54 -11.43 -7.56 -6.24
CA LEU A 54 -12.61 -8.39 -6.07
C LEU A 54 -13.86 -7.51 -6.14
N GLU A 55 -14.88 -8.03 -6.81
CA GLU A 55 -16.21 -7.44 -6.77
C GLU A 55 -17.00 -8.04 -5.62
N ALA A 56 -17.55 -7.18 -4.77
CA ALA A 56 -18.44 -7.61 -3.71
C ALA A 56 -19.78 -8.05 -4.30
N GLU A 57 -20.20 -9.28 -4.04
CA GLU A 57 -21.43 -9.82 -4.62
C GLU A 57 -22.70 -9.22 -4.00
N ASN A 58 -22.68 -8.83 -2.73
CA ASN A 58 -23.83 -8.23 -2.05
C ASN A 58 -23.45 -7.47 -0.79
N PHE A 59 -24.05 -6.28 -0.65
CA PHE A 59 -24.13 -5.54 0.59
C PHE A 59 -25.55 -5.67 1.13
N ARG A 60 -25.78 -6.58 2.08
CA ARG A 60 -27.04 -6.66 2.83
C ARG A 60 -26.72 -6.49 4.29
N ASP A 61 -27.52 -5.69 4.97
CA ASP A 61 -27.43 -5.49 6.42
C ASP A 61 -25.99 -5.18 6.91
N GLN A 62 -25.26 -4.37 6.12
CA GLN A 62 -23.86 -3.99 6.41
C GLN A 62 -22.89 -5.19 6.40
N VAL A 63 -23.21 -6.22 5.66
CA VAL A 63 -22.36 -7.39 5.41
C VAL A 63 -21.98 -7.48 3.95
N MET A 64 -20.70 -7.62 3.67
CA MET A 64 -20.16 -7.82 2.33
C MET A 64 -19.80 -9.27 2.13
N LYS A 65 -20.30 -9.90 1.07
CA LYS A 65 -19.91 -11.25 0.68
C LYS A 65 -18.86 -11.18 -0.42
N LEU A 66 -17.73 -11.84 -0.21
CA LEU A 66 -16.62 -11.90 -1.16
C LEU A 66 -16.33 -13.37 -1.53
N PRO A 67 -16.36 -13.72 -2.82
CA PRO A 67 -15.87 -15.01 -3.29
C PRO A 67 -14.33 -14.99 -3.29
N LEU A 68 -13.70 -16.02 -2.75
CA LEU A 68 -12.25 -16.13 -2.65
C LEU A 68 -11.79 -17.50 -3.16
N GLU A 69 -10.56 -17.52 -3.67
CA GLU A 69 -9.81 -18.77 -3.80
C GLU A 69 -9.34 -19.22 -2.41
N VAL A 70 -9.07 -20.52 -2.27
CA VAL A 70 -8.47 -21.07 -1.06
C VAL A 70 -7.10 -20.43 -0.80
N GLY A 71 -6.80 -20.11 0.43
CA GLY A 71 -5.50 -19.59 0.83
C GLY A 71 -5.51 -18.66 2.03
N ASN A 72 -4.40 -18.00 2.24
CA ASN A 72 -4.20 -17.04 3.31
C ASN A 72 -4.35 -15.62 2.78
N TYR A 73 -5.04 -14.78 3.54
CA TYR A 73 -5.39 -13.43 3.15
C TYR A 73 -5.12 -12.41 4.26
N ARG A 74 -4.95 -11.18 3.84
CA ARG A 74 -4.93 -10.00 4.69
C ARG A 74 -5.98 -9.02 4.18
N ILE A 75 -6.82 -8.50 5.09
CA ILE A 75 -7.68 -7.34 4.82
C ILE A 75 -7.09 -6.15 5.54
N LEU A 76 -7.01 -5.03 4.84
CA LEU A 76 -6.58 -3.75 5.35
C LEU A 76 -7.63 -2.70 4.98
N THR A 77 -8.07 -1.92 5.95
CA THR A 77 -8.90 -0.74 5.73
C THR A 77 -8.33 0.42 6.51
N SER A 78 -8.29 1.59 5.90
CA SER A 78 -7.70 2.79 6.48
C SER A 78 -8.45 4.03 6.01
N ASN A 79 -8.82 4.87 6.95
CA ASN A 79 -9.49 6.13 6.70
C ASN A 79 -8.81 7.24 7.49
N ARG A 80 -8.47 8.33 6.82
CA ARG A 80 -7.98 9.53 7.48
C ARG A 80 -9.16 10.39 7.93
N LEU A 81 -9.19 10.72 9.22
CA LEU A 81 -10.20 11.59 9.79
C LEU A 81 -9.82 13.07 9.60
N PRO A 82 -10.81 14.00 9.69
CA PRO A 82 -10.52 15.43 9.55
C PRO A 82 -9.50 16.00 10.55
N ASN A 83 -9.37 15.38 11.73
CA ASN A 83 -8.38 15.76 12.74
C ASN A 83 -6.97 15.18 12.50
N GLY A 84 -6.75 14.51 11.37
CA GLY A 84 -5.49 13.87 11.02
C GLY A 84 -5.29 12.47 11.57
N ASN A 85 -6.15 11.99 12.46
CA ASN A 85 -6.07 10.62 12.96
C ASN A 85 -6.41 9.61 11.86
N ILE A 86 -5.90 8.39 12.01
CA ILE A 86 -6.22 7.27 11.13
C ILE A 86 -7.16 6.33 11.86
N PHE A 87 -8.27 5.97 11.22
CA PHE A 87 -9.22 4.98 11.68
C PHE A 87 -9.11 3.74 10.79
N ALA A 88 -8.57 2.66 11.35
CA ALA A 88 -8.10 1.53 10.56
C ALA A 88 -8.40 0.19 11.21
N ALA A 89 -8.44 -0.85 10.39
CA ALA A 89 -8.47 -2.24 10.82
C ALA A 89 -7.58 -3.10 9.93
N GLU A 90 -6.97 -4.11 10.50
CA GLU A 90 -6.15 -5.10 9.83
C GLU A 90 -6.53 -6.48 10.34
N TYR A 91 -6.69 -7.43 9.42
CA TYR A 91 -7.08 -8.80 9.78
C TYR A 91 -6.43 -9.83 8.84
N TYR A 92 -5.86 -10.87 9.43
CA TYR A 92 -5.27 -12.02 8.73
C TYR A 92 -6.13 -13.24 8.95
N PHE A 93 -6.37 -13.99 7.88
CA PHE A 93 -7.21 -15.18 7.95
C PHE A 93 -6.86 -16.17 6.84
N GLU A 94 -7.24 -17.42 7.07
CA GLU A 94 -7.18 -18.50 6.09
C GLU A 94 -8.59 -18.90 5.70
N VAL A 95 -8.81 -19.19 4.43
CA VAL A 95 -10.04 -19.83 3.93
C VAL A 95 -9.73 -21.17 3.29
N GLN A 96 -10.57 -22.13 3.60
CA GLN A 96 -10.47 -23.50 3.09
C GLN A 96 -11.56 -23.79 2.05
N ILE A 97 -11.39 -24.91 1.33
CA ILE A 97 -12.33 -25.36 0.29
C ILE A 97 -13.76 -25.42 0.84
N GLY A 98 -14.69 -24.77 0.13
CA GLY A 98 -16.11 -24.78 0.46
C GLY A 98 -16.48 -23.99 1.72
N GLU A 99 -15.53 -23.33 2.36
CA GLU A 99 -15.76 -22.55 3.57
C GLU A 99 -16.48 -21.24 3.26
N MET A 100 -17.44 -20.87 4.11
CA MET A 100 -17.99 -19.54 4.22
C MET A 100 -17.59 -18.96 5.58
N LYS A 101 -16.49 -18.24 5.59
CA LYS A 101 -15.92 -17.69 6.83
C LYS A 101 -16.52 -16.33 7.16
N ARG A 102 -16.86 -16.13 8.43
CA ARG A 102 -17.25 -14.81 8.94
C ARG A 102 -16.01 -14.06 9.41
N VAL A 103 -15.85 -12.84 8.92
CA VAL A 103 -14.75 -11.95 9.28
C VAL A 103 -15.33 -10.65 9.83
N GLU A 104 -15.00 -10.36 11.07
CA GLU A 104 -15.39 -9.12 11.74
C GLU A 104 -14.15 -8.24 11.93
N LEU A 105 -14.22 -7.00 11.42
CA LEU A 105 -13.13 -6.04 11.54
C LEU A 105 -13.38 -5.09 12.70
N ALA A 106 -12.47 -5.10 13.66
CA ALA A 106 -12.44 -4.14 14.75
C ALA A 106 -11.58 -2.94 14.34
N PHE A 107 -12.21 -1.80 14.14
CA PHE A 107 -11.51 -0.56 13.84
C PHE A 107 -10.91 0.05 15.09
N ARG A 108 -9.72 0.60 14.93
CA ARG A 108 -9.05 1.39 15.97
C ARG A 108 -8.70 2.78 15.44
N ASN A 109 -8.73 3.74 16.34
CA ASN A 109 -8.26 5.09 16.08
C ASN A 109 -6.77 5.15 16.44
N ALA A 110 -5.95 5.65 15.53
CA ALA A 110 -4.53 5.85 15.75
C ALA A 110 -4.15 7.28 15.37
N ASN A 111 -3.40 7.94 16.23
CA ASN A 111 -2.79 9.22 15.93
C ASN A 111 -1.61 8.99 14.99
N LEU A 112 -1.50 9.79 13.94
CA LEU A 112 -0.38 9.67 13.00
C LEU A 112 0.98 9.90 13.68
N GLU A 113 1.05 10.81 14.63
CA GLU A 113 2.28 11.07 15.40
C GLU A 113 2.69 9.83 16.21
N ASP A 114 1.74 9.18 16.91
CA ASP A 114 2.00 7.95 17.65
C ASP A 114 2.46 6.81 16.73
N MET A 115 1.92 6.76 15.52
CA MET A 115 2.34 5.79 14.53
C MET A 115 3.75 6.05 14.02
N LEU A 116 4.12 7.31 13.82
CA LEU A 116 5.47 7.72 13.37
C LEU A 116 6.52 7.47 14.45
N GLU A 117 6.21 7.73 15.71
CA GLU A 117 7.11 7.43 16.84
C GLU A 117 7.47 5.93 16.92
N ASN A 118 6.60 5.06 16.44
CA ASN A 118 6.80 3.62 16.41
C ASN A 118 7.28 3.08 15.05
N ILE A 119 7.44 3.91 14.04
CA ILE A 119 7.91 3.48 12.73
C ILE A 119 9.43 3.61 12.67
N SER A 120 10.08 2.51 12.95
CA SER A 120 11.42 2.27 12.45
C SER A 120 11.30 1.67 11.04
N ILE A 121 11.88 2.33 10.05
CA ILE A 121 11.95 1.78 8.70
C ILE A 121 12.90 0.59 8.74
N PRO A 122 12.49 -0.60 8.29
CA PRO A 122 13.36 -1.76 8.31
C PRO A 122 14.56 -1.52 7.40
N GLU A 123 15.68 -2.13 7.72
CA GLU A 123 16.78 -2.23 6.76
C GLU A 123 16.26 -2.93 5.51
N PHE A 124 16.41 -2.29 4.37
CA PHE A 124 15.99 -2.84 3.08
C PHE A 124 17.12 -2.72 2.06
N THR A 125 17.05 -3.56 1.04
CA THR A 125 17.92 -3.48 -0.13
C THR A 125 17.06 -3.30 -1.36
N LEU A 126 17.27 -2.20 -2.08
CA LEU A 126 16.56 -1.90 -3.32
C LEU A 126 17.53 -1.84 -4.49
N ARG A 127 17.02 -2.11 -5.67
CA ARG A 127 17.78 -2.10 -6.91
C ARG A 127 17.88 -0.69 -7.48
N LYS A 128 19.07 -0.32 -7.94
CA LYS A 128 19.31 0.88 -8.74
C LYS A 128 19.06 0.61 -10.23
N GLU A 129 19.07 1.67 -11.03
CA GLU A 129 18.85 1.58 -12.47
C GLU A 129 19.93 0.76 -13.20
N ASP A 130 21.19 0.80 -12.73
CA ASP A 130 22.31 0.04 -13.28
C ASP A 130 22.29 -1.46 -12.89
N GLY A 131 21.29 -1.89 -12.12
CA GLY A 131 21.14 -3.26 -11.62
C GLY A 131 21.87 -3.54 -10.31
N SER A 132 22.73 -2.65 -9.83
CA SER A 132 23.32 -2.74 -8.50
C SER A 132 22.28 -2.50 -7.42
N THR A 133 22.60 -2.86 -6.19
CA THR A 133 21.72 -2.68 -5.03
C THR A 133 22.30 -1.67 -4.05
N VAL A 134 21.42 -1.10 -3.25
CA VAL A 134 21.76 -0.17 -2.18
C VAL A 134 20.95 -0.48 -0.93
N LYS A 135 21.57 -0.37 0.23
CA LYS A 135 20.91 -0.54 1.52
C LYS A 135 20.34 0.79 2.01
N ALA A 136 19.24 0.73 2.75
CA ALA A 136 18.59 1.90 3.33
C ALA A 136 19.54 2.73 4.21
N SER A 137 20.35 2.07 5.03
CA SER A 137 21.34 2.73 5.90
C SER A 137 22.40 3.52 5.12
N GLU A 138 22.73 3.10 3.92
CA GLU A 138 23.68 3.81 3.04
C GLU A 138 23.07 5.07 2.43
N LEU A 139 21.73 5.06 2.22
CA LEU A 139 21.01 6.18 1.61
C LEU A 139 20.76 7.34 2.57
N THR A 140 20.46 7.02 3.82
CA THR A 140 19.91 7.99 4.77
C THR A 140 20.85 8.35 5.92
N ALA A 141 22.09 7.87 5.88
CA ALA A 141 23.06 8.06 6.96
C ALA A 141 23.44 9.54 7.21
N ASP A 142 23.28 10.41 6.22
CA ASP A 142 23.66 11.82 6.29
C ASP A 142 22.52 12.76 6.73
N GLY A 143 21.38 12.23 7.16
CA GLY A 143 20.29 13.02 7.72
C GLY A 143 18.91 12.71 7.16
N LYS A 144 18.09 13.77 7.04
CA LYS A 144 16.71 13.66 6.59
C LYS A 144 16.62 13.36 5.10
N HIS A 145 15.74 12.43 4.75
CA HIS A 145 15.44 12.05 3.35
C HIS A 145 13.94 11.94 3.14
N ILE A 146 13.51 12.22 1.93
CA ILE A 146 12.16 11.92 1.45
C ILE A 146 12.22 10.60 0.71
N LEU A 147 11.41 9.62 1.15
CA LEU A 147 11.10 8.40 0.42
C LEU A 147 9.69 8.54 -0.16
N ALA A 148 9.59 8.64 -1.47
CA ALA A 148 8.30 8.73 -2.15
C ALA A 148 8.07 7.48 -2.99
N PHE A 149 7.12 6.65 -2.57
CA PHE A 149 6.64 5.49 -3.31
C PHE A 149 5.58 5.96 -4.30
N LEU A 150 5.90 5.89 -5.57
CA LEU A 150 5.08 6.43 -6.65
C LEU A 150 4.43 5.31 -7.46
N GLU A 151 3.22 5.56 -7.91
CA GLU A 151 2.50 4.67 -8.81
C GLU A 151 2.45 5.26 -10.22
N GLU A 152 2.56 4.39 -11.21
CA GLU A 152 2.48 4.77 -12.62
C GLU A 152 1.08 5.31 -12.96
N GLU A 153 1.02 6.38 -13.75
CA GLU A 153 -0.19 6.89 -14.39
C GLU A 153 -1.41 7.08 -13.45
N LYS A 154 -1.16 7.48 -12.21
CA LYS A 154 -2.22 7.77 -11.23
C LYS A 154 -2.29 9.25 -10.90
N GLU A 155 -3.50 9.78 -10.89
CA GLU A 155 -3.78 11.17 -10.61
C GLU A 155 -3.15 11.69 -9.30
N PRO A 156 -3.20 10.96 -8.16
CA PRO A 156 -2.56 11.42 -6.94
C PRO A 156 -1.04 11.60 -7.08
N THR A 157 -0.35 10.71 -7.78
CA THR A 157 1.09 10.83 -8.06
C THR A 157 1.36 12.03 -8.95
N GLU A 158 0.57 12.25 -9.99
CA GLU A 158 0.72 13.41 -10.87
C GLU A 158 0.56 14.74 -10.14
N HIS A 159 -0.41 14.84 -9.24
CA HIS A 159 -0.61 16.04 -8.42
C HIS A 159 0.58 16.35 -7.53
N ILE A 160 1.13 15.36 -6.84
CA ILE A 160 2.33 15.52 -6.00
C ILE A 160 3.52 16.00 -6.83
N LEU A 161 3.76 15.37 -7.97
CA LEU A 161 4.87 15.75 -8.84
C LEU A 161 4.71 17.16 -9.41
N ASN A 162 3.48 17.56 -9.74
CA ASN A 162 3.20 18.91 -10.20
C ASN A 162 3.45 19.96 -9.10
N GLU A 163 3.01 19.71 -7.86
CA GLU A 163 3.35 20.59 -6.72
C GLU A 163 4.86 20.74 -6.52
N MET A 164 5.61 19.64 -6.64
CA MET A 164 7.07 19.69 -6.54
C MET A 164 7.67 20.50 -7.69
N MET A 165 7.17 20.36 -8.92
CA MET A 165 7.64 21.11 -10.06
C MET A 165 7.29 22.61 -9.99
N GLU A 166 6.18 22.99 -9.36
CA GLU A 166 5.85 24.39 -9.10
C GLU A 166 6.86 25.08 -8.19
N GLN A 167 7.58 24.30 -7.39
CA GLN A 167 8.63 24.74 -6.48
C GLN A 167 10.00 24.15 -6.86
N GLU A 168 10.25 24.02 -8.16
CA GLU A 168 11.42 23.30 -8.70
C GLU A 168 12.75 23.78 -8.13
N GLU A 169 12.95 25.09 -7.99
CA GLU A 169 14.22 25.64 -7.43
C GLU A 169 14.48 25.18 -6.00
N ALA A 170 13.44 25.15 -5.17
CA ALA A 170 13.55 24.72 -3.79
C ALA A 170 13.85 23.22 -3.69
N PHE A 171 13.10 22.39 -4.44
CA PHE A 171 13.33 20.95 -4.45
C PHE A 171 14.67 20.56 -5.09
N PHE A 172 15.11 21.29 -6.11
CA PHE A 172 16.40 21.05 -6.75
C PHE A 172 17.56 21.14 -5.76
N ARG A 173 17.50 22.06 -4.79
CA ARG A 173 18.53 22.20 -3.74
C ARG A 173 18.61 20.94 -2.85
N TYR A 174 17.51 20.23 -2.71
CA TYR A 174 17.40 19.02 -1.87
C TYR A 174 17.32 17.73 -2.68
N ALA A 175 17.60 17.77 -3.98
CA ALA A 175 17.44 16.62 -4.88
C ALA A 175 18.15 15.35 -4.38
N LYS A 176 19.34 15.50 -3.78
CA LYS A 176 20.12 14.40 -3.20
C LYS A 176 19.46 13.75 -1.97
N ARG A 177 18.49 14.43 -1.36
CA ARG A 177 17.73 13.94 -0.21
C ARG A 177 16.36 13.39 -0.59
N ILE A 178 16.08 13.30 -1.88
CA ILE A 178 14.81 12.80 -2.41
C ILE A 178 15.07 11.49 -3.12
N ILE A 179 14.30 10.48 -2.73
CA ILE A 179 14.37 9.14 -3.31
C ILE A 179 12.98 8.77 -3.81
N PHE A 180 12.85 8.54 -5.10
CA PHE A 180 11.65 7.99 -5.69
C PHE A 180 11.77 6.47 -5.78
N VAL A 181 10.79 5.78 -5.23
CA VAL A 181 10.70 4.32 -5.29
C VAL A 181 9.55 3.94 -6.21
N VAL A 182 9.86 3.20 -7.24
CA VAL A 182 8.92 2.75 -8.27
C VAL A 182 8.97 1.23 -8.45
N LYS A 183 7.93 0.64 -9.03
CA LYS A 183 7.88 -0.81 -9.26
C LYS A 183 8.70 -1.25 -10.47
N SER A 184 8.77 -0.40 -11.50
CA SER A 184 9.44 -0.77 -12.75
C SER A 184 9.92 0.45 -13.53
N LYS A 185 10.74 0.20 -14.55
CA LYS A 185 11.18 1.25 -15.50
C LYS A 185 10.04 1.93 -16.24
N LYS A 186 8.91 1.27 -16.42
CA LYS A 186 7.72 1.86 -17.08
C LYS A 186 7.23 3.12 -16.37
N ALA A 187 7.39 3.20 -15.05
CA ALA A 187 7.05 4.40 -14.30
C ALA A 187 7.80 5.63 -14.80
N LEU A 188 9.07 5.48 -15.19
CA LEU A 188 9.91 6.58 -15.69
C LEU A 188 9.49 7.08 -17.07
N GLU A 189 8.76 6.28 -17.81
CA GLU A 189 8.27 6.61 -19.17
C GLU A 189 6.96 7.41 -19.11
N THR A 190 6.32 7.52 -17.95
CA THR A 190 5.11 8.32 -17.78
C THR A 190 5.45 9.81 -17.97
N PRO A 191 4.60 10.59 -18.65
CA PRO A 191 4.93 11.97 -19.01
C PRO A 191 5.24 12.86 -17.80
N THR A 192 4.44 12.75 -16.73
CA THR A 192 4.60 13.59 -15.54
C THR A 192 5.87 13.27 -14.78
N LEU A 193 6.17 11.98 -14.55
CA LEU A 193 7.39 11.58 -13.83
C LEU A 193 8.63 11.90 -14.65
N SER A 194 8.62 11.64 -15.96
CA SER A 194 9.72 12.00 -16.86
C SER A 194 10.03 13.50 -16.85
N ARG A 195 8.99 14.33 -16.87
CA ARG A 195 9.12 15.79 -16.77
C ARG A 195 9.65 16.22 -15.40
N ALA A 196 9.15 15.63 -14.32
CA ALA A 196 9.61 15.92 -12.95
C ALA A 196 11.10 15.59 -12.79
N LEU A 197 11.55 14.45 -13.25
CA LEU A 197 12.97 14.07 -13.22
C LEU A 197 13.86 15.04 -13.99
N GLY A 198 13.37 15.57 -15.11
CA GLY A 198 14.10 16.60 -15.87
C GLY A 198 14.21 17.95 -15.14
N LYS A 199 13.24 18.28 -14.30
CA LYS A 199 13.17 19.57 -13.60
C LYS A 199 13.76 19.57 -12.19
N LEU A 200 13.58 18.48 -11.47
CA LEU A 200 13.91 18.41 -10.03
C LEU A 200 15.37 18.02 -9.74
N GLY A 201 16.17 17.78 -10.77
CA GLY A 201 17.59 17.48 -10.62
C GLY A 201 17.90 15.99 -10.42
N ASN A 202 19.00 15.70 -9.76
CA ASN A 202 19.51 14.34 -9.59
C ASN A 202 18.81 13.58 -8.45
N ILE A 203 17.51 13.38 -8.58
CA ILE A 203 16.74 12.54 -7.66
C ILE A 203 17.13 11.09 -7.88
N GLN A 204 17.36 10.36 -6.80
CA GLN A 204 17.66 8.95 -6.87
C GLN A 204 16.39 8.15 -7.15
N ILE A 205 16.46 7.25 -8.12
CA ILE A 205 15.40 6.28 -8.44
C ILE A 205 15.81 4.91 -7.95
N LEU A 206 14.94 4.27 -7.18
CA LEU A 206 15.09 2.90 -6.73
C LEU A 206 13.88 2.07 -7.15
N TYR A 207 14.10 0.78 -7.31
CA TYR A 207 13.07 -0.18 -7.74
C TYR A 207 12.72 -1.13 -6.61
N ASP A 208 11.46 -1.15 -6.23
CA ASP A 208 10.84 -2.14 -5.35
C ASP A 208 10.05 -3.12 -6.22
N ASP A 209 10.75 -3.93 -6.99
CA ASP A 209 10.21 -4.79 -8.05
C ASP A 209 9.06 -5.69 -7.58
N PHE A 210 9.07 -6.09 -6.32
CA PHE A 210 8.08 -6.99 -5.72
C PHE A 210 7.18 -6.30 -4.70
N SER A 211 7.27 -5.00 -4.58
CA SER A 211 6.51 -4.21 -3.59
C SER A 211 6.70 -4.67 -2.13
N GLU A 212 7.84 -5.26 -1.81
CA GLU A 212 8.11 -5.77 -0.46
C GLU A 212 8.16 -4.67 0.58
N LEU A 213 8.90 -3.61 0.28
CA LEU A 213 9.08 -2.51 1.21
C LEU A 213 7.78 -1.74 1.41
N ILE A 214 7.08 -1.40 0.32
CA ILE A 214 5.82 -0.66 0.41
C ILE A 214 4.74 -1.47 1.14
N ASN A 215 4.67 -2.78 0.93
CA ASN A 215 3.73 -3.64 1.65
C ASN A 215 4.05 -3.68 3.15
N THR A 216 5.32 -3.76 3.51
CA THR A 216 5.75 -3.75 4.92
C THR A 216 5.44 -2.43 5.60
N LEU A 217 5.78 -1.31 4.97
CA LEU A 217 5.53 0.04 5.51
C LEU A 217 4.04 0.37 5.55
N GLY A 218 3.30 0.05 4.49
CA GLY A 218 1.86 0.27 4.43
C GLY A 218 1.13 -0.46 5.55
N ARG A 219 1.51 -1.70 5.82
CA ARG A 219 0.98 -2.48 6.93
C ARG A 219 1.21 -1.82 8.30
N ARG A 220 2.44 -1.35 8.55
CA ARG A 220 2.79 -0.68 9.82
C ARG A 220 2.04 0.63 10.00
N MET A 221 1.76 1.33 8.92
CA MET A 221 1.08 2.63 8.89
C MET A 221 -0.42 2.53 8.67
N TYR A 222 -1.00 1.32 8.56
CA TYR A 222 -2.38 1.11 8.15
C TYR A 222 -2.75 1.83 6.85
N VAL A 223 -1.81 1.89 5.92
CA VAL A 223 -1.98 2.47 4.58
C VAL A 223 -2.10 1.34 3.59
N ASP A 224 -3.08 1.48 2.69
CA ASP A 224 -3.23 0.57 1.57
C ASP A 224 -2.06 0.77 0.59
N PRO A 225 -1.24 -0.25 0.34
CA PRO A 225 -0.12 -0.16 -0.60
C PRO A 225 -0.55 0.11 -2.05
N ASP A 226 -1.85 -0.06 -2.38
CA ASP A 226 -2.40 0.31 -3.68
C ASP A 226 -2.85 1.77 -3.75
N LYS A 227 -2.84 2.50 -2.63
CA LYS A 227 -3.18 3.93 -2.58
C LYS A 227 -1.94 4.80 -2.50
N LEU A 228 -1.10 4.69 -3.49
CA LEU A 228 0.07 5.53 -3.65
C LEU A 228 -0.31 6.95 -4.14
N PRO A 229 0.51 7.96 -3.94
CA PRO A 229 1.85 7.87 -3.40
C PRO A 229 1.85 7.71 -1.87
N LEU A 230 2.79 6.95 -1.35
CA LEU A 230 3.16 6.98 0.07
C LEU A 230 4.45 7.77 0.20
N ILE A 231 4.45 8.82 0.99
CA ILE A 231 5.61 9.69 1.20
C ILE A 231 5.99 9.64 2.67
N ILE A 232 7.24 9.34 2.93
CA ILE A 232 7.81 9.27 4.27
C ILE A 232 9.03 10.17 4.32
N VAL A 233 9.12 11.01 5.34
CA VAL A 233 10.35 11.73 5.67
C VAL A 233 11.05 10.99 6.80
N THR A 234 12.31 10.65 6.60
CA THR A 234 13.14 9.91 7.55
C THR A 234 14.21 10.78 8.16
N ASN A 235 14.68 10.41 9.35
CA ASN A 235 15.93 10.92 9.90
C ASN A 235 17.10 9.96 9.57
N GLY A 236 18.33 10.36 9.96
CA GLY A 236 19.53 9.57 9.71
C GLY A 236 19.58 8.18 10.41
N SER A 237 18.63 7.89 11.29
CA SER A 237 18.49 6.62 11.98
C SER A 237 17.35 5.75 11.43
N LEU A 238 16.87 6.03 10.23
CA LEU A 238 15.75 5.32 9.58
C LEU A 238 14.44 5.36 10.38
N ASN A 239 14.21 6.41 11.15
CA ASN A 239 12.91 6.65 11.77
C ASN A 239 12.10 7.62 10.92
N GLY A 240 10.82 7.30 10.73
CA GLY A 240 9.89 8.21 10.10
C GLY A 240 9.57 9.39 11.04
N ILE A 241 9.72 10.61 10.52
CA ILE A 241 9.34 11.83 11.23
C ILE A 241 8.07 12.47 10.64
N TYR A 242 7.66 12.01 9.48
CA TYR A 242 6.44 12.43 8.80
C TYR A 242 6.04 11.37 7.77
N ALA A 243 4.75 11.18 7.58
CA ALA A 243 4.24 10.35 6.50
C ALA A 243 2.89 10.84 6.00
N THR A 244 2.63 10.62 4.72
CA THR A 244 1.34 10.88 4.10
C THR A 244 1.07 9.89 2.98
N SER A 245 -0.21 9.60 2.77
CA SER A 245 -0.68 8.68 1.73
C SER A 245 -1.71 9.36 0.84
N GLY A 246 -1.62 9.11 -0.46
CA GLY A 246 -2.42 9.80 -1.46
C GLY A 246 -1.98 11.26 -1.63
N TYR A 247 -2.81 12.04 -2.33
CA TYR A 247 -2.56 13.46 -2.52
C TYR A 247 -3.32 14.31 -1.50
N ASN A 248 -2.60 15.19 -0.85
CA ASN A 248 -3.16 16.24 0.00
C ASN A 248 -2.57 17.58 -0.45
N VAL A 249 -3.43 18.57 -0.67
CA VAL A 249 -2.99 19.93 -1.06
C VAL A 249 -2.01 20.48 -0.02
N GLY A 250 -0.89 21.05 -0.48
CA GLY A 250 0.15 21.58 0.39
C GLY A 250 1.20 20.57 0.85
N THR A 251 1.16 19.33 0.33
CA THR A 251 2.18 18.31 0.64
C THR A 251 3.58 18.79 0.24
N GLY A 252 3.74 19.42 -0.93
CA GLY A 252 5.01 19.96 -1.37
C GLY A 252 5.60 20.97 -0.38
N ASP A 253 4.81 21.92 0.11
CA ASP A 253 5.24 22.88 1.14
C ASP A 253 5.65 22.20 2.44
N MET A 254 4.89 21.21 2.87
CA MET A 254 5.19 20.45 4.08
C MET A 254 6.54 19.73 3.96
N LEU A 255 6.79 19.08 2.84
CA LEU A 255 8.05 18.38 2.59
C LEU A 255 9.26 19.34 2.65
N LEU A 256 9.15 20.51 2.05
CA LEU A 256 10.21 21.52 2.10
C LEU A 256 10.49 22.05 3.51
N ARG A 257 9.46 22.15 4.35
CA ARG A 257 9.64 22.57 5.75
C ARG A 257 10.34 21.53 6.61
N LEU A 258 10.27 20.26 6.22
CA LEU A 258 10.86 19.15 6.96
C LEU A 258 12.31 18.87 6.59
N LEU A 259 12.71 19.24 5.38
CA LEU A 259 14.09 19.12 4.91
C LEU A 259 14.99 20.23 5.45
#